data_299d848a9335c37505ff8bd25bacd509
#
_entry.id   299d848a9335c37505ff8bd25bacd509
#
_cell.length_a   1.000
_cell.length_b   1.000
_cell.length_c   1.000
_cell.angle_alpha   90.00
_cell.angle_beta   90.00
_cell.angle_gamma   90.00
#
_symmetry.space_group_name_H-M   'P 1'
#
loop_
_entity.id
_entity.type
_entity.pdbx_description
1 polymer ?
#
loop_
_entity_poly.entity_id
_entity_poly.type
_entity_poly.pdbx_seq_one_letter_code
_entity_poly.pdbx_strand_id
1 'polypeptide(L)' 'MTKFELTKSIEARKLNPRTMVPLNEYHTIPFGAIIDNMVEDRDVEKFSYLGEYYQYPREDLKAASRPIQPVA' A
#
# COMPACT_ATOMS: atom_id res chain seq x y z
N MET A 1 -12.66 6.39 -6.56
CA MET A 1 -11.50 5.53 -6.31
C MET A 1 -11.63 4.89 -4.94
N THR A 2 -11.27 3.64 -4.86
CA THR A 2 -11.37 2.90 -3.60
C THR A 2 -10.09 3.09 -2.80
N LYS A 3 -10.25 3.50 -1.54
CA LYS A 3 -9.16 3.52 -0.59
C LYS A 3 -9.23 2.25 0.23
N PHE A 4 -8.10 1.87 0.80
CA PHE A 4 -8.02 0.70 1.65
C PHE A 4 -7.50 1.10 3.03
N GLU A 5 -7.97 0.39 4.03
CA GLU A 5 -7.51 0.57 5.40
C GLU A 5 -6.75 -0.68 5.83
N LEU A 6 -5.58 -0.50 6.42
CA LEU A 6 -4.81 -1.63 6.93
C LEU A 6 -5.47 -2.20 8.19
N THR A 7 -5.61 -3.51 8.21
CA THR A 7 -6.16 -4.24 9.36
C THR A 7 -5.07 -4.76 10.28
N LYS A 8 -3.81 -4.54 9.90
CA LYS A 8 -2.64 -4.81 10.74
C LYS A 8 -1.48 -3.97 10.20
N SER A 9 -0.45 -3.77 11.02
CA SER A 9 0.74 -3.07 10.54
C SER A 9 1.50 -3.96 9.55
N ILE A 10 2.11 -3.33 8.55
CA ILE A 10 2.90 -4.04 7.55
C ILE A 10 4.23 -3.33 7.37
N GLU A 11 5.23 -4.08 6.90
CA GLU A 11 6.51 -3.51 6.54
C GLU A 11 6.61 -3.50 5.02
N ALA A 12 6.39 -2.33 4.43
CA ALA A 12 6.32 -2.17 3.00
C ALA A 12 7.62 -1.62 2.43
N ARG A 13 7.94 -2.02 1.22
CA ARG A 13 9.13 -1.57 0.52
C ARG A 13 8.85 -0.23 -0.14
N LYS A 14 9.73 0.75 0.09
CA LYS A 14 9.56 2.08 -0.47
C LYS A 14 9.91 2.10 -1.95
N LEU A 15 9.17 2.91 -2.71
CA LEU A 15 9.43 3.10 -4.14
C LEU A 15 10.02 4.48 -4.38
N ASN A 16 10.82 4.58 -5.45
CA ASN A 16 11.27 5.88 -5.92
C ASN A 16 10.06 6.61 -6.51
N PRO A 17 9.71 7.80 -6.01
CA PRO A 17 8.49 8.48 -6.47
C PRO A 17 8.53 8.91 -7.94
N ARG A 18 9.70 9.00 -8.54
CA ARG A 18 9.83 9.38 -9.94
C ARG A 18 9.69 8.20 -10.88
N THR A 19 10.36 7.10 -10.55
CA THR A 19 10.46 5.95 -11.44
C THR A 19 9.58 4.80 -11.01
N MET A 20 9.08 4.82 -9.78
CA MET A 20 8.30 3.75 -9.15
C MET A 20 9.08 2.45 -9.05
N VAL A 21 10.41 2.54 -9.06
CA VAL A 21 11.30 1.41 -8.89
C VAL A 21 11.51 1.15 -7.40
N PRO A 22 11.47 -0.11 -6.96
CA PRO A 22 11.67 -0.41 -5.53
C PRO A 22 13.06 -0.01 -5.06
N LEU A 23 13.11 0.63 -3.91
CA LEU A 23 14.35 0.99 -3.24
C LEU A 23 14.68 -0.09 -2.21
N ASN A 24 15.93 -0.13 -1.77
CA ASN A 24 16.33 -1.05 -0.71
C ASN A 24 16.04 -0.42 0.67
N GLU A 25 14.77 -0.07 0.86
CA GLU A 25 14.34 0.67 2.05
C GLU A 25 12.93 0.22 2.42
N TYR A 26 12.72 -0.13 3.68
CA TYR A 26 11.44 -0.63 4.17
C TYR A 26 10.92 0.27 5.29
N HIS A 27 9.63 0.48 5.31
CA HIS A 27 8.98 1.31 6.32
C HIS A 27 7.79 0.58 6.89
N THR A 28 7.56 0.74 8.17
CA THR A 28 6.39 0.19 8.82
C THR A 28 5.21 1.12 8.59
N ILE A 29 4.14 0.57 8.03
CA ILE A 29 2.88 1.28 7.85
C ILE A 29 1.93 0.75 8.92
N PRO A 30 1.40 1.62 9.80
CA PRO A 30 0.71 1.16 10.98
C PRO A 30 -0.70 0.63 10.72
N PHE A 31 -1.19 -0.14 11.66
CA PHE A 31 -2.58 -0.54 11.71
C PHE A 31 -3.49 0.70 11.59
N GLY A 32 -4.52 0.57 10.79
CA GLY A 32 -5.47 1.68 10.58
C GLY A 32 -5.06 2.69 9.52
N ALA A 33 -3.87 2.54 8.94
CA ALA A 33 -3.41 3.45 7.89
C ALA A 33 -4.33 3.35 6.66
N ILE A 34 -4.62 4.50 6.06
CA ILE A 34 -5.41 4.57 4.84
C ILE A 34 -4.45 4.67 3.67
N ILE A 35 -4.51 3.69 2.77
CA ILE A 35 -3.67 3.65 1.58
C ILE A 35 -4.53 3.88 0.34
N ASP A 36 -3.90 4.41 -0.72
CA ASP A 36 -4.61 4.86 -1.90
C ASP A 36 -3.77 4.61 -3.15
N ASN A 37 -4.33 4.96 -4.32
CA ASN A 37 -3.64 4.86 -5.61
C ASN A 37 -3.11 3.45 -5.89
N MET A 38 -3.96 2.46 -5.65
CA MET A 38 -3.61 1.06 -5.79
C MET A 38 -3.38 0.69 -7.25
N VAL A 39 -2.22 0.10 -7.54
CA VAL A 39 -1.87 -0.38 -8.89
C VAL A 39 -1.28 -1.78 -8.75
N GLU A 40 -1.87 -2.74 -9.43
CA GLU A 40 -1.35 -4.10 -9.46
C GLU A 40 -0.16 -4.18 -10.42
N ASP A 41 0.92 -4.82 -9.99
CA ASP A 41 2.09 -5.04 -10.80
C ASP A 41 2.64 -6.43 -10.49
N ARG A 42 2.19 -7.43 -11.26
CA ARG A 42 2.56 -8.84 -11.08
C ARG A 42 2.16 -9.33 -9.70
N ASP A 43 3.15 -9.69 -8.87
CA ASP A 43 2.89 -10.25 -7.55
C ASP A 43 2.79 -9.20 -6.47
N VAL A 44 2.97 -7.94 -6.81
CA VAL A 44 2.95 -6.85 -5.83
C VAL A 44 1.84 -5.86 -6.15
N GLU A 45 1.42 -5.15 -5.12
CA GLU A 45 0.51 -4.03 -5.24
C GLU A 45 1.28 -2.78 -4.86
N LYS A 46 1.27 -1.77 -5.73
CA LYS A 46 1.87 -0.47 -5.45
C LYS A 46 0.79 0.46 -4.95
N PHE A 47 1.12 1.29 -3.98
CA PHE A 47 0.13 2.18 -3.36
C PHE A 47 0.83 3.40 -2.77
N SER A 48 0.04 4.40 -2.39
CA SER A 48 0.57 5.58 -1.72
C SER A 48 0.04 5.65 -0.28
N TYR A 49 0.87 6.21 0.59
CA TYR A 49 0.51 6.48 1.97
C TYR A 49 1.26 7.75 2.40
N LEU A 50 0.51 8.74 2.88
CA LEU A 50 1.06 10.03 3.31
C LEU A 50 2.00 10.66 2.29
N GLY A 51 1.64 10.57 1.01
CA GLY A 51 2.42 11.19 -0.07
C GLY A 51 3.63 10.40 -0.53
N GLU A 52 3.88 9.26 0.07
CA GLU A 52 4.99 8.38 -0.31
C GLU A 52 4.44 7.13 -0.99
N TYR A 53 5.26 6.52 -1.85
CA TYR A 53 4.86 5.32 -2.59
C TYR A 53 5.56 4.09 -2.07
N TYR A 54 4.81 2.98 -2.00
CA TYR A 54 5.29 1.71 -1.46
C TYR A 54 4.78 0.54 -2.31
N GLN A 55 5.37 -0.62 -2.11
CA GLN A 55 4.84 -1.86 -2.65
C GLN A 55 4.84 -2.94 -1.58
N TYR A 56 3.95 -3.90 -1.72
CA TYR A 56 3.81 -5.02 -0.80
C TYR A 56 3.26 -6.21 -1.59
N PRO A 57 3.60 -7.45 -1.22
CA PRO A 57 3.04 -8.60 -1.92
C PRO A 57 1.51 -8.53 -1.96
N ARG A 58 0.96 -8.71 -3.16
CA ARG A 58 -0.48 -8.50 -3.37
C ARG A 58 -1.36 -9.38 -2.50
N GLU A 59 -1.04 -10.68 -2.41
CA GLU A 59 -1.83 -11.60 -1.61
C GLU A 59 -1.76 -11.25 -0.11
N ASP A 60 -0.59 -10.84 0.34
CA ASP A 60 -0.41 -10.45 1.73
C ASP A 60 -1.14 -9.14 2.02
N LEU A 61 -1.16 -8.22 1.07
CA LEU A 61 -1.88 -6.97 1.24
C LEU A 61 -3.38 -7.20 1.30
N LYS A 62 -3.90 -8.13 0.52
CA LYS A 62 -5.31 -8.50 0.58
C LYS A 62 -5.68 -8.99 1.97
N ALA A 63 -4.81 -9.78 2.59
CA ALA A 63 -5.05 -10.31 3.92
C ALA A 63 -4.87 -9.26 5.02
N ALA A 64 -4.16 -8.18 4.72
CA ALA A 64 -3.80 -7.14 5.69
C ALA A 64 -4.59 -5.85 5.53
N SER A 65 -5.56 -5.82 4.61
CA SER A 65 -6.31 -4.60 4.33
C SER A 65 -7.75 -4.91 3.98
N ARG A 66 -8.57 -3.87 4.01
CA ARG A 66 -9.96 -3.97 3.58
C ARG A 66 -10.32 -2.71 2.82
N PRO A 67 -11.20 -2.81 1.80
CA PRO A 67 -11.63 -1.62 1.08
C PRO A 67 -12.51 -0.74 1.97
N ILE A 68 -12.33 0.57 1.83
CA ILE A 68 -13.21 1.54 2.49
C ILE A 68 -14.14 2.06 1.43
N GLN A 69 -15.44 1.86 1.65
CA GLN A 69 -16.43 2.38 0.72
C GLN A 69 -17.02 3.67 1.25
N PRO A 70 -17.21 4.66 0.38
CA PRO A 70 -17.85 5.88 0.83
C PRO A 70 -19.28 5.59 1.29
N VAL A 71 -19.65 6.20 2.38
CA VAL A 71 -21.04 6.10 2.87
C VAL A 71 -21.90 6.96 1.95
N ALA A 72 -22.86 6.34 1.35
CA ALA A 72 -23.77 7.04 0.45
C ALA A 72 -24.70 7.98 1.23
#